data_1dc216272651cbbead99c498d60b2782
#
_entry.id   1dc216272651cbbead99c498d60b2782
#
_cell.length_a   1.000
_cell.length_b   1.000
_cell.length_c   1.000
_cell.angle_alpha   90.00
_cell.angle_beta   90.00
_cell.angle_gamma   90.00
#
_symmetry.space_group_name_H-M   'P 1'
#
loop_
_entity.id
_entity.type
_entity.pdbx_description
1 polymer ?
#
loop_
_entity_poly.entity_id
_entity_poly.type
_entity_poly.pdbx_seq_one_letter_code
_entity_poly.pdbx_strand_id
1 'polypeptide(L)'
;MALLEQANCTVTICHSRTKNLQAHLKMADIVVAAVGKPKMIKGEWLKKGAVVIDVGINRLEDGSICGDVDFESAKEVASAITPVPGGVGPTTIASLMENTLFAFDRALLN
;
A
#
# COMPACT_ATOMS: atom_id res chain seq x y z
N MET A 1 -1.47 5.35 9.33
CA MET A 1 -2.70 6.15 9.18
C MET A 1 -2.61 7.53 9.81
N ALA A 2 -2.01 7.65 11.00
CA ALA A 2 -1.87 8.94 11.67
C ALA A 2 -1.15 10.01 10.82
N LEU A 3 -0.15 9.63 10.03
CA LEU A 3 0.57 10.57 9.17
C LEU A 3 -0.32 11.14 8.06
N LEU A 4 -1.21 10.33 7.50
CA LEU A 4 -2.17 10.79 6.48
C LEU A 4 -3.19 11.74 7.09
N GLU A 5 -3.65 11.47 8.29
CA GLU A 5 -4.56 12.37 9.02
C GLU A 5 -3.89 13.71 9.31
N GLN A 6 -2.62 13.69 9.69
CA GLN A 6 -1.84 14.90 9.92
C GLN A 6 -1.67 15.74 8.64
N ALA A 7 -1.68 15.09 7.48
CA ALA A 7 -1.61 15.75 6.18
C ALA A 7 -2.99 16.20 5.67
N ASN A 8 -4.00 16.24 6.52
CA ASN A 8 -5.36 16.66 6.20
C ASN A 8 -6.07 15.74 5.22
N CYS A 9 -5.71 14.47 5.19
CA CYS A 9 -6.40 13.46 4.39
C CYS A 9 -7.61 12.90 5.15
N THR A 10 -8.67 12.57 4.42
CA THR A 10 -9.76 11.79 4.97
C THR A 10 -9.39 10.32 4.87
N VAL A 11 -9.21 9.65 6.00
CA VAL A 11 -8.73 8.27 6.07
C VAL A 11 -9.88 7.32 6.39
N THR A 12 -10.03 6.27 5.57
CA THR A 12 -10.97 5.19 5.82
C THR A 12 -10.18 3.90 6.02
N ILE A 13 -10.39 3.26 7.18
CA ILE A 13 -9.72 2.00 7.52
C ILE A 13 -10.69 0.86 7.28
N CYS A 14 -10.29 -0.09 6.43
CA CYS A 14 -11.09 -1.25 6.08
C CYS A 14 -10.40 -2.54 6.55
N HIS A 15 -11.19 -3.57 6.80
CA HIS A 15 -10.70 -4.87 7.23
C HIS A 15 -11.60 -5.98 6.70
N SER A 16 -11.33 -7.23 7.06
CA SER A 16 -12.04 -8.40 6.53
C SER A 16 -13.54 -8.39 6.79
N ARG A 17 -14.00 -7.64 7.80
CA ARG A 17 -15.43 -7.53 8.14
C ARG A 17 -16.08 -6.27 7.59
N THR A 18 -15.34 -5.46 6.85
CA THR A 18 -15.89 -4.24 6.24
C THR A 18 -16.92 -4.61 5.18
N LYS A 19 -18.11 -4.06 5.30
CA LYS A 19 -19.16 -4.25 4.30
C LYS A 19 -18.90 -3.33 3.11
N ASN A 20 -19.17 -3.81 1.91
CA ASN A 20 -19.01 -3.06 0.67
C ASN A 20 -17.59 -2.52 0.49
N LEU A 21 -16.58 -3.37 0.69
CA LEU A 21 -15.19 -2.99 0.51
C LEU A 21 -14.95 -2.34 -0.86
N GLN A 22 -15.57 -2.87 -1.90
CA GLN A 22 -15.46 -2.33 -3.24
C GLN A 22 -15.94 -0.89 -3.35
N ALA A 23 -17.01 -0.53 -2.65
CA ALA A 23 -17.53 0.83 -2.65
C ALA A 23 -16.54 1.80 -1.99
N HIS A 24 -15.89 1.38 -0.91
CA HIS A 24 -14.86 2.19 -0.24
C HIS A 24 -13.65 2.39 -1.16
N LEU A 25 -13.22 1.34 -1.86
CA LEU A 25 -12.11 1.42 -2.80
C LEU A 25 -12.42 2.35 -3.98
N LYS A 26 -13.64 2.31 -4.48
CA LYS A 26 -14.08 3.17 -5.59
C LYS A 26 -14.05 4.65 -5.25
N MET A 27 -14.17 5.00 -3.98
CA MET A 27 -14.15 6.41 -3.53
C MET A 27 -12.74 6.90 -3.18
N ALA A 28 -11.79 6.01 -3.04
CA ALA A 28 -10.45 6.35 -2.56
C ALA A 28 -9.56 6.87 -3.69
N ASP A 29 -8.95 8.03 -3.47
CA ASP A 29 -7.94 8.57 -4.36
C ASP A 29 -6.59 7.86 -4.19
N ILE A 30 -6.31 7.44 -2.97
CA ILE A 30 -5.10 6.70 -2.60
C ILE A 30 -5.53 5.43 -1.88
N VAL A 31 -5.07 4.28 -2.36
CA VAL A 31 -5.34 2.97 -1.75
C VAL A 31 -4.04 2.39 -1.24
N VAL A 32 -4.03 2.03 0.05
CA VAL A 32 -2.92 1.30 0.67
C VAL A 32 -3.42 -0.12 0.97
N ALA A 33 -2.86 -1.11 0.29
CA ALA A 33 -3.28 -2.50 0.40
C ALA A 33 -2.32 -3.28 1.30
N ALA A 34 -2.83 -3.83 2.39
CA ALA A 34 -2.07 -4.62 3.36
C ALA A 34 -2.98 -5.68 4.00
N VAL A 35 -3.58 -6.55 3.17
CA VAL A 35 -4.58 -7.52 3.62
C VAL A 35 -4.04 -8.94 3.76
N GLY A 36 -2.87 -9.23 3.19
CA GLY A 36 -2.27 -10.55 3.27
C GLY A 36 -2.95 -11.62 2.43
N LYS A 37 -3.64 -11.23 1.36
CA LYS A 37 -4.32 -12.15 0.45
C LYS A 37 -3.88 -11.89 -0.98
N PRO A 38 -3.30 -12.90 -1.68
CA PRO A 38 -2.76 -12.70 -3.03
C PRO A 38 -3.81 -12.18 -4.01
N LYS A 39 -3.50 -11.07 -4.66
CA LYS A 39 -4.30 -10.49 -5.75
C LYS A 39 -5.78 -10.31 -5.40
N MET A 40 -6.10 -10.09 -4.14
CA MET A 40 -7.48 -9.92 -3.70
C MET A 40 -8.12 -8.67 -4.29
N ILE A 41 -7.39 -7.58 -4.38
CA ILE A 41 -7.91 -6.30 -4.86
C ILE A 41 -7.76 -6.22 -6.36
N LYS A 42 -8.90 -6.16 -7.07
CA LYS A 42 -8.95 -6.10 -8.52
C LYS A 42 -8.98 -4.67 -9.02
N GLY A 43 -8.49 -4.45 -10.24
CA GLY A 43 -8.51 -3.13 -10.85
C GLY A 43 -9.90 -2.55 -11.01
N GLU A 44 -10.90 -3.40 -11.26
CA GLU A 44 -12.30 -2.98 -11.39
C GLU A 44 -12.89 -2.41 -10.09
N TRP A 45 -12.26 -2.69 -8.95
CA TRP A 45 -12.69 -2.17 -7.65
C TRP A 45 -12.11 -0.78 -7.36
N LEU A 46 -11.18 -0.31 -8.17
CA LEU A 46 -10.47 0.94 -7.95
C LEU A 46 -11.11 2.10 -8.68
N LYS A 47 -10.94 3.31 -8.15
CA LYS A 47 -11.31 4.53 -8.82
C LYS A 47 -10.33 4.79 -9.97
N LYS A 48 -10.83 5.18 -11.13
CA LYS A 48 -9.96 5.55 -12.25
C LYS A 48 -9.03 6.70 -11.84
N GLY A 49 -7.75 6.51 -12.08
CA GLY A 49 -6.75 7.49 -11.70
C GLY A 49 -6.25 7.40 -10.26
N ALA A 50 -6.67 6.41 -9.49
CA ALA A 50 -6.21 6.23 -8.12
C ALA A 50 -4.72 5.93 -8.04
N VAL A 51 -4.10 6.32 -6.93
CA VAL A 51 -2.74 5.93 -6.58
C VAL A 51 -2.82 4.70 -5.68
N VAL A 52 -2.12 3.65 -6.03
CA VAL A 52 -2.18 2.36 -5.32
C VAL A 52 -0.81 2.02 -4.74
N ILE A 53 -0.78 1.81 -3.43
CA ILE A 53 0.42 1.38 -2.70
C ILE A 53 0.16 -0.03 -2.17
N ASP A 54 0.84 -1.00 -2.76
CA ASP A 54 0.68 -2.41 -2.41
C ASP A 54 1.77 -2.83 -1.43
N VAL A 55 1.39 -3.02 -0.18
CA VAL A 55 2.30 -3.42 0.90
C VAL A 55 2.36 -4.95 1.02
N GLY A 56 1.46 -5.67 0.36
CA GLY A 56 1.37 -7.12 0.46
C GLY A 56 2.61 -7.82 -0.12
N ILE A 57 3.03 -8.88 0.54
CA ILE A 57 4.05 -9.79 0.05
C ILE A 57 3.53 -11.20 0.27
N ASN A 58 3.13 -11.84 -0.82
CA ASN A 58 2.54 -13.17 -0.77
C ASN A 58 3.38 -14.13 -1.62
N ARG A 59 3.77 -15.26 -1.03
CA ARG A 59 4.50 -16.29 -1.76
C ARG A 59 3.51 -17.30 -2.32
N LEU A 60 3.54 -17.49 -3.62
CA LEU A 60 2.70 -18.45 -4.31
C LEU A 60 3.34 -19.86 -4.29
N GLU A 61 2.55 -20.87 -4.64
CA GLU A 61 3.01 -22.26 -4.64
C GLU A 61 4.20 -22.51 -5.56
N ASP A 62 4.31 -21.78 -6.65
CA ASP A 62 5.42 -21.86 -7.59
C ASP A 62 6.69 -21.11 -7.12
N GLY A 63 6.65 -20.51 -5.93
CA GLY A 63 7.76 -19.76 -5.37
C GLY A 63 7.80 -18.28 -5.76
N SER A 64 6.93 -17.84 -6.64
CA SER A 64 6.88 -16.43 -7.03
C SER A 64 6.24 -15.59 -5.92
N ILE A 65 6.51 -14.28 -5.97
CA ILE A 65 5.99 -13.32 -4.98
C ILE A 65 5.03 -12.37 -5.69
N CYS A 66 3.87 -12.12 -5.07
CA CYS A 66 2.93 -11.14 -5.54
C CYS A 66 2.38 -10.31 -4.38
N GLY A 67 1.75 -9.18 -4.69
CA GLY A 67 1.09 -8.34 -3.72
C GLY A 67 -0.37 -8.71 -3.49
N ASP A 68 -1.04 -7.85 -2.74
CA ASP A 68 -2.47 -7.98 -2.46
C ASP A 68 -3.34 -7.42 -3.57
N VAL A 69 -2.77 -6.67 -4.49
CA VAL A 69 -3.47 -6.08 -5.64
C VAL A 69 -3.16 -6.89 -6.88
N ASP A 70 -4.18 -7.12 -7.70
CA ASP A 70 -3.98 -7.70 -9.03
C ASP A 70 -3.36 -6.63 -9.93
N PHE A 71 -2.02 -6.63 -10.01
CA PHE A 71 -1.25 -5.60 -10.69
C PHE A 71 -1.67 -5.43 -12.15
N GLU A 72 -1.88 -6.53 -12.86
CA GLU A 72 -2.20 -6.47 -14.29
C GLU A 72 -3.52 -5.76 -14.58
N SER A 73 -4.54 -5.98 -13.75
CA SER A 73 -5.82 -5.26 -13.92
C SER A 73 -5.77 -3.86 -13.35
N ALA A 74 -5.04 -3.68 -12.24
CA ALA A 74 -4.99 -2.38 -11.55
C ALA A 74 -4.18 -1.34 -12.30
N LYS A 75 -3.09 -1.72 -12.96
CA LYS A 75 -2.23 -0.78 -13.69
C LYS A 75 -2.95 -0.04 -14.82
N GLU A 76 -4.01 -0.63 -15.35
CA GLU A 76 -4.80 -0.02 -16.41
C GLU A 76 -5.74 1.07 -15.89
N VAL A 77 -6.07 1.03 -14.61
CA VAL A 77 -7.02 1.94 -13.96
C VAL A 77 -6.29 2.98 -13.11
N ALA A 78 -5.26 2.58 -12.39
CA ALA A 78 -4.51 3.45 -11.49
C ALA A 78 -3.64 4.45 -12.27
N SER A 79 -3.49 5.66 -11.70
CA SER A 79 -2.52 6.63 -12.24
C SER A 79 -1.09 6.28 -11.86
N ALA A 80 -0.91 5.61 -10.72
CA ALA A 80 0.37 5.10 -10.24
C ALA A 80 0.11 3.89 -9.36
N ILE A 81 0.99 2.90 -9.45
CA ILE A 81 0.90 1.67 -8.64
C ILE A 81 2.31 1.15 -8.35
N THR A 82 2.54 0.73 -7.10
CA THR A 82 3.81 0.11 -6.72
C THR A 82 3.83 -1.35 -7.16
N PRO A 83 4.95 -1.84 -7.72
CA PRO A 83 5.08 -3.25 -8.06
C PRO A 83 5.39 -4.09 -6.82
N VAL A 84 5.16 -5.41 -6.92
CA VAL A 84 5.61 -6.38 -5.93
C VAL A 84 6.18 -7.58 -6.68
N PRO A 85 7.44 -7.97 -6.45
CA PRO A 85 8.43 -7.31 -5.59
C PRO A 85 9.03 -6.04 -6.22
N GLY A 86 9.76 -5.28 -5.42
CA GLY A 86 10.52 -4.12 -5.89
C GLY A 86 9.88 -2.76 -5.64
N GLY A 87 8.73 -2.72 -4.95
CA GLY A 87 8.04 -1.48 -4.62
C GLY A 87 8.27 -1.03 -3.17
N VAL A 88 7.31 -1.34 -2.30
CA VAL A 88 7.32 -0.90 -0.90
C VAL A 88 8.44 -1.54 -0.07
N GLY A 89 8.83 -2.78 -0.38
CA GLY A 89 9.89 -3.46 0.36
C GLY A 89 11.20 -2.66 0.44
N PRO A 90 11.80 -2.26 -0.69
CA PRO A 90 12.99 -1.41 -0.68
C PRO A 90 12.77 -0.07 0.03
N THR A 91 11.59 0.52 -0.09
CA THR A 91 11.24 1.77 0.58
C THR A 91 11.25 1.59 2.10
N THR A 92 10.79 0.47 2.60
CA THR A 92 10.79 0.15 4.02
C THR A 92 12.21 0.14 4.58
N ILE A 93 13.16 -0.46 3.87
CA ILE A 93 14.57 -0.50 4.27
C ILE A 93 15.16 0.92 4.26
N ALA A 94 14.89 1.70 3.22
CA ALA A 94 15.37 3.08 3.12
C ALA A 94 14.84 3.94 4.27
N SER A 95 13.56 3.81 4.62
CA SER A 95 12.96 4.51 5.74
C SER A 95 13.57 4.12 7.07
N LEU A 96 13.88 2.84 7.27
CA LEU A 96 14.53 2.37 8.48
C LEU A 96 15.94 2.99 8.63
N MET A 97 16.71 3.03 7.56
CA MET A 97 18.03 3.66 7.56
C MET A 97 17.94 5.15 7.88
N GLU A 98 16.99 5.84 7.28
CA GLU A 98 16.75 7.27 7.54
C GLU A 98 16.39 7.53 9.00
N ASN A 99 15.47 6.73 9.55
CA ASN A 99 15.05 6.85 10.94
C ASN A 99 16.18 6.52 11.91
N THR A 100 17.04 5.58 11.59
CA THR A 100 18.20 5.24 12.40
C THR A 100 19.19 6.40 12.45
N LEU A 101 19.46 7.04 11.33
CA LEU A 101 20.33 8.21 11.27
C LEU A 101 19.74 9.38 12.09
N PHE A 102 18.44 9.62 11.95
CA PHE A 102 17.75 10.67 12.71
C PHE A 102 17.86 10.44 14.21
N ALA A 103 17.69 9.20 14.68
CA ALA A 103 17.82 8.86 16.09
C ALA A 103 19.25 9.07 16.59
N PHE A 104 20.25 8.74 15.78
CA PHE A 104 21.65 8.96 16.10
C PHE A 104 21.94 10.45 16.25
N ASP A 105 21.50 11.28 15.30
CA ASP A 105 21.70 12.73 15.34
C ASP A 105 21.06 13.34 16.59
N ARG A 106 19.87 12.91 16.97
CA ARG A 106 19.20 13.38 18.18
C ARG A 106 19.94 12.98 19.44
N ALA A 107 20.51 11.79 19.49
CA ALA A 107 21.31 11.33 20.62
C ALA A 107 22.55 12.18 20.82
N LEU A 108 23.19 12.68 19.75
CA LEU A 108 24.33 13.55 19.83
C LEU A 108 24.01 14.97 20.35
N LEU A 109 22.75 15.42 20.13
CA LEU A 109 22.31 16.74 20.58
C LEU A 109 21.90 16.77 22.05
N ASN A 110 21.66 15.63 22.65
CA ASN A 110 21.32 15.47 24.05
C ASN A 110 22.53 15.06 24.85
#